data_9ab1aecc31bf364bc239203bbf35b05f
#
_entry.id   9ab1aecc31bf364bc239203bbf35b05f
#
_cell.length_a   1.000
_cell.length_b   1.000
_cell.length_c   1.000
_cell.angle_alpha   90.00
_cell.angle_beta   90.00
_cell.angle_gamma   90.00
#
_symmetry.space_group_name_H-M   'P 1'
#
loop_
_entity.id
_entity.type
_entity.pdbx_description
1 polymer ?
#
loop_
_entity_poly.entity_id
_entity_poly.type
_entity_poly.pdbx_seq_one_letter_code
_entity_poly.pdbx_strand_id
1 'polypeptide(L)'
;MVVEINAGHSNRCMLENRLFACIGAPELALVGRVCWVRGSMRIRAFQGLRPQPDKAAKVAALPYDVVSTEEARALAAGNPLSLLHVTRAEIDLPEGTDPYSEAVYAKARENFERLQREEGSLARETEPCVYLYRQSMGGHSQTGLVTVCHIEDYENDRIKKHEKTRKAKEDDRTTLNRTLRAHPGPVFLTYKDDSRLRELTEAVVSGAPFFDFAAPDGVRHTLWRVAGGKAFVDAFADVPYSYVADGHHRAASAARVGKELRDANPVHTGEEDYNWFLAVLFPAGELNILPYNRVVADLNGLSADEFLRQVGAGAEITSDADPSPTCPGQVSMYLGGRWYGLEFAADANEGPIERLDVSRLQDKILAPLLAIDDPRTSQRIDFVGGVRGTSELERRVDSGEWAVAFSMYPVTVGQLMEIADAGAIMPPKSTWFEPKLRSGLVVHTF
;
A
#
# COMPACT_ATOMS: atom_id res chain seq x y z
N MET A 1 -19.36 -34.53 58.63
CA MET A 1 -18.35 -34.72 57.57
C MET A 1 -18.82 -33.87 56.40
N VAL A 2 -18.26 -32.66 56.30
CA VAL A 2 -18.69 -31.61 55.42
C VAL A 2 -17.82 -31.74 54.15
N VAL A 3 -18.43 -31.74 52.97
CA VAL A 3 -17.75 -31.65 51.68
C VAL A 3 -18.12 -30.30 51.10
N GLU A 4 -17.14 -29.38 51.01
CA GLU A 4 -17.25 -28.10 50.31
C GLU A 4 -17.09 -28.31 48.79
N ILE A 5 -18.04 -27.74 48.03
CA ILE A 5 -17.94 -27.61 46.60
C ILE A 5 -17.65 -26.13 46.28
N ASN A 6 -16.47 -25.86 45.76
CA ASN A 6 -16.03 -24.54 45.28
C ASN A 6 -16.72 -24.21 43.96
N ALA A 7 -17.50 -23.13 43.94
CA ALA A 7 -18.12 -22.57 42.73
C ALA A 7 -17.23 -21.45 42.16
N GLY A 8 -16.96 -21.54 40.86
CA GLY A 8 -16.10 -20.63 40.11
C GLY A 8 -16.66 -19.22 39.96
N HIS A 9 -15.74 -18.27 39.92
CA HIS A 9 -15.99 -16.85 39.80
C HIS A 9 -16.40 -16.48 38.36
N SER A 10 -17.61 -15.90 38.22
CA SER A 10 -18.01 -15.14 37.06
C SER A 10 -17.75 -13.65 37.34
N ASN A 11 -16.85 -13.05 36.56
CA ASN A 11 -16.60 -11.62 36.61
C ASN A 11 -17.76 -10.85 35.96
N ARG A 12 -18.63 -10.28 36.80
CA ARG A 12 -19.53 -9.18 36.39
C ARG A 12 -18.80 -7.86 36.62
N CYS A 13 -18.56 -7.15 35.55
CA CYS A 13 -18.10 -5.77 35.59
C CYS A 13 -19.25 -4.85 36.01
N MET A 14 -19.16 -4.27 37.23
CA MET A 14 -20.09 -3.24 37.68
C MET A 14 -19.70 -1.88 37.15
N LEU A 15 -20.63 -1.24 36.47
CA LEU A 15 -20.60 0.18 36.08
C LEU A 15 -20.90 1.01 37.34
N GLU A 16 -19.91 1.70 37.89
CA GLU A 16 -20.14 2.77 38.86
C GLU A 16 -20.51 4.07 38.17
N ASN A 17 -21.79 4.44 38.21
CA ASN A 17 -22.29 5.77 37.89
C ASN A 17 -21.89 6.74 39.01
N ARG A 18 -20.94 7.63 38.76
CA ARG A 18 -20.78 8.86 39.58
C ARG A 18 -21.47 10.01 38.85
N LEU A 19 -22.64 10.36 39.31
CA LEU A 19 -23.29 11.65 39.00
C LEU A 19 -22.49 12.76 39.68
N PHE A 20 -21.88 13.65 38.85
CA PHE A 20 -21.54 15.00 39.28
C PHE A 20 -22.61 15.96 38.77
N ALA A 21 -23.38 16.49 39.70
CA ALA A 21 -24.28 17.59 39.45
C ALA A 21 -23.48 18.87 39.26
N CYS A 22 -23.49 19.46 38.05
CA CYS A 22 -23.10 20.82 37.80
C CYS A 22 -24.33 21.64 37.45
N ILE A 23 -24.57 22.66 38.26
CA ILE A 23 -25.62 23.63 38.14
C ILE A 23 -25.19 24.69 37.08
N GLY A 24 -25.99 24.86 36.06
CA GLY A 24 -26.19 26.10 35.27
C GLY A 24 -25.12 26.44 34.22
N ALA A 25 -25.32 26.00 32.96
CA ALA A 25 -24.89 26.74 31.77
C ALA A 25 -25.77 26.33 30.57
N PRO A 26 -26.00 27.22 29.58
CA PRO A 26 -27.01 27.05 28.55
C PRO A 26 -26.67 25.96 27.53
N GLU A 27 -27.70 25.42 26.90
CA GLU A 27 -27.67 24.40 25.86
C GLU A 27 -26.64 24.75 24.76
N LEU A 28 -25.53 24.00 24.78
CA LEU A 28 -24.62 23.85 23.64
C LEU A 28 -24.90 22.51 23.01
N ALA A 29 -25.23 22.54 21.73
CA ALA A 29 -25.52 21.39 20.89
C ALA A 29 -24.48 20.25 21.10
N LEU A 30 -24.97 19.09 21.54
CA LEU A 30 -24.23 17.84 21.52
C LEU A 30 -23.96 17.42 20.08
N VAL A 31 -22.88 17.92 19.51
CA VAL A 31 -22.24 17.27 18.36
C VAL A 31 -21.62 15.98 18.90
N GLY A 32 -22.16 14.84 18.46
CA GLY A 32 -21.83 13.53 19.01
C GLY A 32 -20.33 13.25 19.00
N ARG A 33 -19.71 13.23 20.16
CA ARG A 33 -18.38 12.66 20.35
C ARG A 33 -18.47 11.15 20.09
N VAL A 34 -17.84 10.68 19.03
CA VAL A 34 -17.62 9.25 18.82
C VAL A 34 -16.68 8.80 19.94
N CYS A 35 -17.18 8.04 20.89
CA CYS A 35 -16.35 7.40 21.92
C CYS A 35 -15.58 6.25 21.26
N TRP A 36 -14.32 6.47 20.90
CA TRP A 36 -13.44 5.43 20.42
C TRP A 36 -13.14 4.42 21.53
N VAL A 37 -13.44 3.15 21.29
CA VAL A 37 -13.05 2.05 22.19
C VAL A 37 -11.51 1.98 22.19
N ARG A 38 -10.90 1.97 23.39
CA ARG A 38 -9.44 1.80 23.50
C ARG A 38 -9.06 0.47 22.85
N GLY A 39 -8.35 0.53 21.72
CA GLY A 39 -7.79 -0.65 21.06
C GLY A 39 -8.23 -0.91 19.62
N SER A 40 -9.14 -0.12 19.03
CA SER A 40 -9.60 -0.28 17.65
C SER A 40 -9.01 0.73 16.68
N MET A 41 -9.09 0.42 15.38
CA MET A 41 -8.72 1.32 14.28
C MET A 41 -9.66 2.54 14.23
N ARG A 42 -9.10 3.72 14.04
CA ARG A 42 -9.85 4.96 13.91
C ARG A 42 -9.91 5.38 12.45
N ILE A 43 -11.10 5.38 11.89
CA ILE A 43 -11.39 5.92 10.57
C ILE A 43 -12.44 7.03 10.68
N ARG A 44 -12.54 7.91 9.68
CA ARG A 44 -13.49 9.01 9.67
C ARG A 44 -13.95 9.34 8.25
N ALA A 45 -15.24 9.63 8.08
CA ALA A 45 -15.74 10.29 6.88
C ALA A 45 -15.17 11.72 6.76
N PHE A 46 -14.90 12.19 5.56
CA PHE A 46 -14.22 13.47 5.32
C PHE A 46 -14.76 14.20 4.09
N GLN A 47 -14.53 15.50 4.02
CA GLN A 47 -14.87 16.32 2.86
C GLN A 47 -13.71 16.34 1.85
N GLY A 48 -13.58 15.25 1.07
CA GLY A 48 -12.54 15.08 0.07
C GLY A 48 -12.71 16.02 -1.14
N LEU A 49 -11.59 16.27 -1.84
CA LEU A 49 -11.62 16.77 -3.21
C LEU A 49 -11.70 15.59 -4.16
N ARG A 50 -12.56 15.64 -5.17
CA ARG A 50 -12.70 14.59 -6.18
C ARG A 50 -13.10 15.14 -7.54
N PRO A 51 -12.79 14.45 -8.64
CA PRO A 51 -13.29 14.81 -9.96
C PRO A 51 -14.78 14.53 -10.10
N GLN A 52 -15.42 15.26 -11.01
CA GLN A 52 -16.73 14.88 -11.53
C GLN A 52 -16.61 13.61 -12.41
N PRO A 53 -17.69 12.84 -12.60
CA PRO A 53 -17.64 11.56 -13.30
C PRO A 53 -17.01 11.62 -14.70
N ASP A 54 -17.29 12.67 -15.48
CA ASP A 54 -16.76 12.88 -16.83
C ASP A 54 -15.27 13.23 -16.88
N LYS A 55 -14.67 13.64 -15.75
CA LYS A 55 -13.27 14.01 -15.64
C LYS A 55 -12.44 12.97 -14.85
N ALA A 56 -13.06 12.01 -14.18
CA ALA A 56 -12.39 11.04 -13.34
C ALA A 56 -11.25 10.29 -14.05
N ALA A 57 -11.49 9.79 -15.25
CA ALA A 57 -10.48 9.09 -16.07
C ALA A 57 -9.30 9.98 -16.46
N LYS A 58 -9.51 11.30 -16.60
CA LYS A 58 -8.45 12.27 -16.96
C LYS A 58 -7.61 12.67 -15.75
N VAL A 59 -8.23 12.77 -14.58
CA VAL A 59 -7.54 13.16 -13.33
C VAL A 59 -6.77 11.98 -12.75
N ALA A 60 -7.31 10.77 -12.85
CA ALA A 60 -6.71 9.55 -12.31
C ALA A 60 -5.28 9.33 -12.80
N ALA A 61 -4.34 9.14 -11.89
CA ALA A 61 -2.93 8.95 -12.21
C ALA A 61 -2.35 7.73 -11.48
N LEU A 62 -1.38 7.07 -12.08
CA LEU A 62 -0.57 6.06 -11.41
C LEU A 62 0.16 6.65 -10.19
N PRO A 63 0.47 5.83 -9.17
CA PRO A 63 1.31 6.29 -8.07
C PRO A 63 2.67 6.78 -8.56
N TYR A 64 3.19 7.81 -7.92
CA TYR A 64 4.43 8.48 -8.30
C TYR A 64 5.67 7.56 -8.33
N ASP A 65 5.65 6.49 -7.57
CA ASP A 65 6.75 5.55 -7.33
C ASP A 65 6.79 4.36 -8.30
N VAL A 66 5.79 4.24 -9.18
CA VAL A 66 5.73 3.18 -10.21
C VAL A 66 5.98 3.69 -11.63
N VAL A 67 6.27 4.97 -11.79
CA VAL A 67 6.57 5.60 -13.09
C VAL A 67 7.87 6.42 -13.01
N SER A 68 8.70 6.36 -14.05
CA SER A 68 9.84 7.27 -14.22
C SER A 68 9.38 8.68 -14.61
N THR A 69 10.28 9.65 -14.62
CA THR A 69 9.96 11.02 -15.08
C THR A 69 9.54 11.03 -16.55
N GLU A 70 10.20 10.25 -17.40
CA GLU A 70 9.91 10.13 -18.83
C GLU A 70 8.54 9.47 -19.05
N GLU A 71 8.26 8.38 -18.34
CA GLU A 71 6.94 7.70 -18.38
C GLU A 71 5.83 8.63 -17.90
N ALA A 72 6.05 9.36 -16.79
CA ALA A 72 5.09 10.32 -16.27
C ALA A 72 4.80 11.45 -17.29
N ARG A 73 5.84 11.97 -17.96
CA ARG A 73 5.68 12.97 -19.00
C ARG A 73 4.88 12.42 -20.19
N ALA A 74 5.17 11.20 -20.63
CA ALA A 74 4.44 10.54 -21.73
C ALA A 74 2.97 10.29 -21.34
N LEU A 75 2.69 9.81 -20.13
CA LEU A 75 1.33 9.55 -19.64
C LEU A 75 0.50 10.83 -19.44
N ALA A 76 1.13 11.94 -19.08
CA ALA A 76 0.46 13.24 -18.91
C ALA A 76 0.35 14.04 -20.21
N ALA A 77 1.02 13.63 -21.30
CA ALA A 77 1.06 14.37 -22.55
C ALA A 77 -0.35 14.63 -23.11
N GLY A 78 -0.66 15.90 -23.37
CA GLY A 78 -1.96 16.33 -23.88
C GLY A 78 -3.12 16.24 -22.88
N ASN A 79 -2.85 15.89 -21.63
CA ASN A 79 -3.85 15.80 -20.56
C ASN A 79 -3.50 16.74 -19.39
N PRO A 80 -3.87 18.02 -19.42
CA PRO A 80 -3.55 18.97 -18.37
C PRO A 80 -4.27 18.68 -17.03
N LEU A 81 -5.24 17.77 -17.02
CA LEU A 81 -5.97 17.37 -15.81
C LEU A 81 -5.29 16.23 -15.04
N SER A 82 -4.31 15.55 -15.63
CA SER A 82 -3.62 14.43 -14.96
C SER A 82 -3.01 14.85 -13.63
N LEU A 83 -3.28 14.09 -12.57
CA LEU A 83 -2.65 14.35 -11.28
C LEU A 83 -1.13 14.14 -11.29
N LEU A 84 -0.55 13.54 -12.34
CA LEU A 84 0.91 13.47 -12.50
C LEU A 84 1.55 14.86 -12.52
N HIS A 85 0.88 15.89 -13.03
CA HIS A 85 1.34 17.29 -12.93
C HIS A 85 1.51 17.79 -11.48
N VAL A 86 0.89 17.11 -10.51
CA VAL A 86 1.01 17.42 -9.08
C VAL A 86 2.00 16.48 -8.40
N THR A 87 1.88 15.18 -8.64
CA THR A 87 2.67 14.17 -7.92
C THR A 87 4.06 13.94 -8.50
N ARG A 88 4.30 14.38 -9.75
CA ARG A 88 5.53 14.30 -10.54
C ARG A 88 5.73 15.62 -11.30
N ALA A 89 5.66 16.75 -10.56
CA ALA A 89 5.59 18.10 -11.16
C ALA A 89 6.86 18.51 -11.91
N GLU A 90 7.97 17.79 -11.77
CA GLU A 90 9.17 17.95 -12.58
C GLU A 90 8.93 17.73 -14.08
N ILE A 91 7.83 17.04 -14.47
CA ILE A 91 7.47 16.87 -15.89
C ILE A 91 7.11 18.18 -16.58
N ASP A 92 6.71 19.20 -15.82
CA ASP A 92 6.36 20.55 -16.31
C ASP A 92 7.53 21.54 -16.24
N LEU A 93 8.71 21.08 -15.87
CA LEU A 93 9.93 21.88 -15.75
C LEU A 93 10.97 21.45 -16.79
N PRO A 94 12.02 22.24 -17.02
CA PRO A 94 13.09 21.89 -17.95
C PRO A 94 13.67 20.50 -17.65
N GLU A 95 14.05 19.79 -18.72
CA GLU A 95 14.68 18.49 -18.61
C GLU A 95 15.97 18.57 -17.78
N GLY A 96 16.19 17.56 -16.92
CA GLY A 96 17.33 17.56 -15.98
C GLY A 96 17.07 18.34 -14.67
N THR A 97 15.89 18.92 -14.47
CA THR A 97 15.53 19.53 -13.18
C THR A 97 15.58 18.45 -12.09
N ASP A 98 16.27 18.76 -10.98
CA ASP A 98 16.27 17.89 -9.79
C ASP A 98 14.85 17.71 -9.27
N PRO A 99 14.30 16.47 -9.24
CA PRO A 99 12.93 16.20 -8.80
C PRO A 99 12.67 16.55 -7.33
N TYR A 100 13.70 16.82 -6.55
CA TYR A 100 13.63 17.20 -5.13
C TYR A 100 13.88 18.71 -4.89
N SER A 101 13.95 19.51 -5.94
CA SER A 101 14.17 20.95 -5.83
C SER A 101 12.91 21.69 -5.38
N GLU A 102 13.09 22.86 -4.75
CA GLU A 102 11.97 23.74 -4.33
C GLU A 102 11.07 24.14 -5.52
N ALA A 103 11.65 24.30 -6.71
CA ALA A 103 10.91 24.62 -7.92
C ALA A 103 9.86 23.57 -8.27
N VAL A 104 10.17 22.29 -8.06
CA VAL A 104 9.23 21.17 -8.30
C VAL A 104 8.06 21.24 -7.33
N TYR A 105 8.30 21.48 -6.04
CA TYR A 105 7.21 21.60 -5.05
C TYR A 105 6.35 22.86 -5.26
N ALA A 106 6.97 23.96 -5.67
CA ALA A 106 6.24 25.17 -6.05
C ALA A 106 5.32 24.91 -7.26
N LYS A 107 5.85 24.21 -8.28
CA LYS A 107 5.07 23.81 -9.47
C LYS A 107 3.96 22.82 -9.13
N ALA A 108 4.20 21.88 -8.23
CA ALA A 108 3.18 20.95 -7.73
C ALA A 108 2.01 21.72 -7.07
N ARG A 109 2.30 22.72 -6.25
CA ARG A 109 1.29 23.58 -5.63
C ARG A 109 0.51 24.39 -6.67
N GLU A 110 1.20 25.05 -7.61
CA GLU A 110 0.56 25.78 -8.70
C GLU A 110 -0.42 24.89 -9.48
N ASN A 111 0.02 23.70 -9.86
CA ASN A 111 -0.81 22.73 -10.58
C ASN A 111 -1.99 22.22 -9.74
N PHE A 112 -1.79 21.98 -8.44
CA PHE A 112 -2.86 21.54 -7.54
C PHE A 112 -3.93 22.62 -7.36
N GLU A 113 -3.53 23.90 -7.20
CA GLU A 113 -4.43 25.04 -7.14
C GLU A 113 -5.16 25.25 -8.47
N ARG A 114 -4.48 25.05 -9.60
CA ARG A 114 -5.09 25.10 -10.93
C ARG A 114 -6.17 24.02 -11.08
N LEU A 115 -5.91 22.77 -10.69
CA LEU A 115 -6.88 21.69 -10.76
C LEU A 115 -8.11 21.95 -9.87
N GLN A 116 -7.96 22.61 -8.73
CA GLN A 116 -9.10 23.00 -7.87
C GLN A 116 -9.94 24.13 -8.47
N ARG A 117 -9.32 25.04 -9.25
CA ARG A 117 -10.04 26.12 -9.96
C ARG A 117 -10.71 25.64 -11.24
N GLU A 118 -10.18 24.59 -11.84
CA GLU A 118 -10.75 23.98 -13.05
C GLU A 118 -12.07 23.27 -12.73
N GLU A 119 -13.18 23.74 -13.31
CA GLU A 119 -14.50 23.23 -13.00
C GLU A 119 -14.60 21.71 -13.14
N GLY A 120 -15.02 21.05 -12.06
CA GLY A 120 -15.23 19.60 -12.00
C GLY A 120 -13.96 18.75 -11.95
N SER A 121 -12.75 19.33 -11.94
CA SER A 121 -11.51 18.54 -11.87
C SER A 121 -11.22 18.04 -10.48
N LEU A 122 -11.26 18.92 -9.46
CA LEU A 122 -11.14 18.59 -8.04
C LEU A 122 -12.15 19.41 -7.23
N ALA A 123 -13.40 18.99 -7.26
CA ALA A 123 -14.48 19.64 -6.51
C ALA A 123 -14.51 19.10 -5.07
N ARG A 124 -14.69 20.01 -4.09
CA ARG A 124 -14.85 19.63 -2.68
C ARG A 124 -16.24 19.04 -2.42
N GLU A 125 -16.30 17.99 -1.62
CA GLU A 125 -17.56 17.48 -1.10
C GLU A 125 -18.23 18.49 -0.17
N THR A 126 -19.55 18.58 -0.26
CA THR A 126 -20.36 19.47 0.57
C THR A 126 -20.64 18.90 1.96
N GLU A 127 -20.51 17.60 2.12
CA GLU A 127 -20.69 16.87 3.37
C GLU A 127 -19.61 15.79 3.53
N PRO A 128 -19.29 15.35 4.75
CA PRO A 128 -18.37 14.25 4.96
C PRO A 128 -18.86 12.94 4.30
N CYS A 129 -17.96 12.24 3.59
CA CYS A 129 -18.24 10.98 2.91
C CYS A 129 -17.17 9.94 3.20
N VAL A 130 -17.50 8.69 3.05
CA VAL A 130 -16.57 7.61 2.68
C VAL A 130 -16.91 7.13 1.28
N TYR A 131 -16.03 6.36 0.66
CA TYR A 131 -16.30 5.84 -0.67
C TYR A 131 -15.94 4.35 -0.74
N LEU A 132 -16.62 3.60 -1.59
CA LEU A 132 -16.15 2.28 -2.00
C LEU A 132 -15.46 2.41 -3.35
N TYR A 133 -14.25 1.89 -3.44
CA TYR A 133 -13.44 1.92 -4.64
C TYR A 133 -13.11 0.51 -5.08
N ARG A 134 -13.63 0.13 -6.25
CA ARG A 134 -13.35 -1.17 -6.89
C ARG A 134 -12.35 -1.01 -8.00
N GLN A 135 -11.42 -1.93 -8.06
CA GLN A 135 -10.50 -2.13 -9.15
C GLN A 135 -10.72 -3.53 -9.73
N SER A 136 -10.78 -3.64 -11.07
CA SER A 136 -10.89 -4.93 -11.75
C SER A 136 -9.84 -5.05 -12.84
N MET A 137 -9.11 -6.17 -12.85
CA MET A 137 -8.02 -6.45 -13.79
C MET A 137 -7.94 -7.97 -14.03
N GLY A 138 -7.94 -8.42 -15.29
CA GLY A 138 -7.69 -9.83 -15.63
C GLY A 138 -8.64 -10.83 -14.98
N GLY A 139 -9.92 -10.47 -14.76
CA GLY A 139 -10.91 -11.33 -14.09
C GLY A 139 -10.90 -11.25 -12.56
N HIS A 140 -9.91 -10.59 -11.96
CA HIS A 140 -9.85 -10.31 -10.53
C HIS A 140 -10.49 -8.95 -10.20
N SER A 141 -11.19 -8.86 -9.07
CA SER A 141 -11.77 -7.61 -8.57
C SER A 141 -11.55 -7.49 -7.07
N GLN A 142 -11.16 -6.30 -6.62
CA GLN A 142 -11.00 -5.95 -5.22
C GLN A 142 -11.74 -4.65 -4.91
N THR A 143 -12.44 -4.58 -3.77
CA THR A 143 -13.24 -3.42 -3.36
C THR A 143 -12.81 -2.94 -1.99
N GLY A 144 -12.31 -1.72 -1.88
CA GLY A 144 -11.83 -1.14 -0.64
C GLY A 144 -12.63 0.09 -0.21
N LEU A 145 -12.60 0.38 1.08
CA LEU A 145 -13.17 1.55 1.70
C LEU A 145 -12.16 2.72 1.64
N VAL A 146 -12.48 3.78 0.90
CA VAL A 146 -11.72 5.04 0.90
C VAL A 146 -12.20 5.90 2.07
N THR A 147 -11.28 6.21 2.96
CA THR A 147 -11.52 6.98 4.18
C THR A 147 -10.25 7.67 4.64
N VAL A 148 -10.29 8.36 5.75
CA VAL A 148 -9.08 8.82 6.43
C VAL A 148 -8.85 8.03 7.71
N CYS A 149 -7.57 7.65 7.95
CA CYS A 149 -7.11 6.93 9.13
C CYS A 149 -6.31 7.86 10.03
N HIS A 150 -6.39 7.67 11.34
CA HIS A 150 -5.69 8.53 12.30
C HIS A 150 -4.18 8.24 12.33
N ILE A 151 -3.34 9.27 12.32
CA ILE A 151 -1.87 9.12 12.31
C ILE A 151 -1.32 8.39 13.53
N GLU A 152 -1.95 8.53 14.71
CA GLU A 152 -1.52 7.79 15.90
C GLU A 152 -1.70 6.28 15.78
N ASP A 153 -2.64 5.80 14.95
CA ASP A 153 -2.79 4.38 14.72
C ASP A 153 -1.62 3.81 13.91
N TYR A 154 -0.98 4.65 13.07
CA TYR A 154 0.28 4.34 12.43
C TYR A 154 1.46 4.43 13.40
N GLU A 155 1.50 5.45 14.27
CA GLU A 155 2.55 5.63 15.29
C GLU A 155 2.54 4.51 16.35
N ASN A 156 1.37 4.02 16.74
CA ASN A 156 1.15 3.00 17.77
C ASN A 156 1.01 1.57 17.23
N ASP A 157 1.43 1.33 15.97
CA ASP A 157 1.40 0.02 15.30
C ASP A 157 0.04 -0.68 15.27
N ARG A 158 -1.07 0.08 15.30
CA ARG A 158 -2.39 -0.43 14.91
C ARG A 158 -2.51 -0.55 13.41
N ILE A 159 -1.85 0.35 12.69
CA ILE A 159 -1.55 0.20 11.27
C ILE A 159 -0.14 -0.36 11.19
N LYS A 160 -0.04 -1.67 11.00
CA LYS A 160 1.20 -2.43 11.06
C LYS A 160 2.01 -2.29 9.77
N LYS A 161 3.33 -2.33 9.93
CA LYS A 161 4.32 -2.11 8.87
C LYS A 161 5.13 -3.37 8.66
N HIS A 162 5.49 -3.66 7.42
CA HIS A 162 6.37 -4.77 7.06
C HIS A 162 7.57 -4.34 6.21
N GLU A 163 7.71 -3.03 5.92
CA GLU A 163 8.83 -2.48 5.15
C GLU A 163 9.35 -1.19 5.78
N LYS A 164 10.68 -1.00 5.73
CA LYS A 164 11.32 0.26 6.16
C LYS A 164 11.28 1.29 5.04
N THR A 165 10.96 2.53 5.39
CA THR A 165 11.01 3.65 4.44
C THR A 165 12.44 4.08 4.13
N ARG A 166 12.65 4.59 2.91
CA ARG A 166 13.91 5.24 2.52
C ARG A 166 13.78 6.72 2.85
N LYS A 167 14.75 7.24 3.61
CA LYS A 167 14.72 8.63 4.11
C LYS A 167 14.47 9.66 2.98
N ALA A 168 15.18 9.56 1.85
CA ALA A 168 15.02 10.50 0.75
C ALA A 168 13.61 10.52 0.16
N LYS A 169 12.95 9.35 0.04
CA LYS A 169 11.58 9.24 -0.45
C LYS A 169 10.55 9.73 0.56
N GLU A 170 10.80 9.50 1.84
CA GLU A 170 9.97 10.02 2.92
C GLU A 170 10.07 11.55 3.02
N ASP A 171 11.29 12.11 2.98
CA ASP A 171 11.54 13.56 2.98
C ASP A 171 10.82 14.24 1.80
N ASP A 172 10.91 13.66 0.60
CA ASP A 172 10.24 14.12 -0.60
C ASP A 172 8.71 14.20 -0.42
N ARG A 173 8.09 13.09 -0.01
CA ARG A 173 6.63 13.05 0.19
C ARG A 173 6.17 13.94 1.34
N THR A 174 6.98 14.06 2.40
CA THR A 174 6.73 14.98 3.52
C THR A 174 6.71 16.42 3.02
N THR A 175 7.69 16.82 2.21
CA THR A 175 7.75 18.17 1.62
C THR A 175 6.57 18.43 0.70
N LEU A 176 6.22 17.47 -0.17
CA LEU A 176 5.07 17.60 -1.06
C LEU A 176 3.76 17.77 -0.26
N ASN A 177 3.46 16.87 0.68
CA ASN A 177 2.23 16.91 1.48
C ASN A 177 2.12 18.22 2.27
N ARG A 178 3.23 18.69 2.85
CA ARG A 178 3.30 20.00 3.56
C ARG A 178 3.02 21.17 2.62
N THR A 179 3.60 21.14 1.41
CA THR A 179 3.43 22.20 0.40
C THR A 179 2.02 22.28 -0.13
N LEU A 180 1.40 21.12 -0.39
CA LEU A 180 0.03 21.04 -0.91
C LEU A 180 -1.02 21.20 0.18
N ARG A 181 -0.69 20.99 1.46
CA ARG A 181 -1.65 20.79 2.56
C ARG A 181 -2.68 19.72 2.21
N ALA A 182 -2.19 18.61 1.60
CA ALA A 182 -3.05 17.55 1.08
C ALA A 182 -2.31 16.21 0.94
N HIS A 183 -3.08 15.13 0.93
CA HIS A 183 -2.65 13.79 0.54
C HIS A 183 -3.22 13.47 -0.84
N PRO A 184 -2.45 13.65 -1.94
CA PRO A 184 -2.94 13.48 -3.32
C PRO A 184 -3.12 12.03 -3.74
N GLY A 185 -2.49 11.08 -3.04
CA GLY A 185 -2.59 9.65 -3.28
C GLY A 185 -2.83 8.86 -1.99
N PRO A 186 -3.71 7.87 -2.02
CA PRO A 186 -4.06 7.08 -0.84
C PRO A 186 -2.95 6.10 -0.44
N VAL A 187 -2.90 5.77 0.85
CA VAL A 187 -2.19 4.59 1.35
C VAL A 187 -3.05 3.37 1.10
N PHE A 188 -2.44 2.27 0.64
CA PHE A 188 -3.11 1.00 0.46
C PHE A 188 -2.99 0.18 1.74
N LEU A 189 -4.10 -0.01 2.45
CA LEU A 189 -4.18 -0.79 3.67
C LEU A 189 -5.00 -2.07 3.43
N THR A 190 -4.74 -3.08 4.25
CA THR A 190 -5.56 -4.29 4.31
C THR A 190 -5.91 -4.62 5.75
N TYR A 191 -7.01 -5.34 5.95
CA TYR A 191 -7.49 -5.81 7.25
C TYR A 191 -8.01 -7.24 7.13
N LYS A 192 -8.07 -7.98 8.24
CA LYS A 192 -8.65 -9.34 8.28
C LYS A 192 -10.13 -9.25 7.94
N ASP A 193 -10.61 -10.15 7.10
CA ASP A 193 -11.99 -10.16 6.60
C ASP A 193 -13.02 -10.06 7.73
N ASP A 194 -14.02 -9.21 7.52
CA ASP A 194 -15.11 -8.96 8.44
C ASP A 194 -16.46 -9.09 7.71
N SER A 195 -17.37 -9.87 8.24
CA SER A 195 -18.67 -10.15 7.60
C SER A 195 -19.59 -8.92 7.56
N ARG A 196 -19.57 -8.09 8.61
CA ARG A 196 -20.39 -6.88 8.68
C ARG A 196 -19.93 -5.83 7.65
N LEU A 197 -18.61 -5.66 7.51
CA LEU A 197 -18.05 -4.78 6.47
C LEU A 197 -18.35 -5.30 5.07
N ARG A 198 -18.34 -6.62 4.85
CA ARG A 198 -18.72 -7.23 3.59
C ARG A 198 -20.18 -6.95 3.23
N GLU A 199 -21.11 -7.19 4.16
CA GLU A 199 -22.53 -6.92 3.96
C GLU A 199 -22.80 -5.44 3.64
N LEU A 200 -22.16 -4.51 4.34
CA LEU A 200 -22.25 -3.08 4.07
C LEU A 200 -21.73 -2.74 2.68
N THR A 201 -20.61 -3.35 2.28
CA THR A 201 -20.01 -3.16 0.95
C THR A 201 -20.95 -3.66 -0.14
N GLU A 202 -21.48 -4.90 -0.01
CA GLU A 202 -22.41 -5.51 -0.97
C GLU A 202 -23.68 -4.68 -1.13
N ALA A 203 -24.22 -4.15 -0.04
CA ALA A 203 -25.40 -3.28 -0.09
C ALA A 203 -25.16 -2.00 -0.90
N VAL A 204 -23.97 -1.36 -0.76
CA VAL A 204 -23.65 -0.14 -1.49
C VAL A 204 -23.35 -0.41 -2.96
N VAL A 205 -22.57 -1.45 -3.27
CA VAL A 205 -22.14 -1.73 -4.65
C VAL A 205 -23.24 -2.32 -5.52
N SER A 206 -24.36 -2.73 -4.93
CA SER A 206 -25.57 -3.10 -5.68
C SER A 206 -26.23 -1.89 -6.35
N GLY A 207 -25.95 -0.68 -5.89
CA GLY A 207 -26.44 0.57 -6.45
C GLY A 207 -25.57 1.10 -7.60
N ALA A 208 -26.04 2.18 -8.24
CA ALA A 208 -25.29 2.83 -9.31
C ALA A 208 -24.01 3.48 -8.78
N PRO A 209 -22.87 3.31 -9.45
CA PRO A 209 -21.62 3.96 -9.07
C PRO A 209 -21.68 5.47 -9.34
N PHE A 210 -20.85 6.23 -8.61
CA PHE A 210 -20.64 7.64 -8.86
C PHE A 210 -19.87 7.85 -10.17
N PHE A 211 -18.82 7.06 -10.41
CA PHE A 211 -18.17 6.94 -11.71
C PHE A 211 -17.67 5.52 -11.95
N ASP A 212 -17.46 5.21 -13.22
CA ASP A 212 -16.97 3.92 -13.69
C ASP A 212 -16.25 4.11 -15.02
N PHE A 213 -14.97 3.76 -15.10
CA PHE A 213 -14.17 3.91 -16.33
C PHE A 213 -13.06 2.85 -16.40
N ALA A 214 -12.60 2.55 -17.61
CA ALA A 214 -11.40 1.76 -17.86
C ALA A 214 -10.22 2.67 -18.14
N ALA A 215 -9.10 2.44 -17.47
CA ALA A 215 -7.84 3.13 -17.72
C ALA A 215 -7.09 2.51 -18.93
N PRO A 216 -6.12 3.22 -19.53
CA PRO A 216 -5.36 2.71 -20.69
C PRO A 216 -4.61 1.40 -20.45
N ASP A 217 -4.26 1.09 -19.21
CA ASP A 217 -3.61 -0.16 -18.79
C ASP A 217 -4.59 -1.33 -18.61
N GLY A 218 -5.88 -1.15 -18.98
CA GLY A 218 -6.91 -2.18 -18.91
C GLY A 218 -7.55 -2.35 -17.53
N VAL A 219 -7.10 -1.61 -16.51
CA VAL A 219 -7.72 -1.64 -15.18
C VAL A 219 -9.01 -0.83 -15.19
N ARG A 220 -10.11 -1.45 -14.74
CA ARG A 220 -11.39 -0.77 -14.52
C ARG A 220 -11.45 -0.20 -13.11
N HIS A 221 -11.88 1.05 -13.01
CA HIS A 221 -12.01 1.80 -11.77
C HIS A 221 -13.45 2.24 -11.54
N THR A 222 -14.06 1.78 -10.45
CA THR A 222 -15.46 2.08 -10.12
C THR A 222 -15.51 2.66 -8.71
N LEU A 223 -16.21 3.75 -8.51
CA LEU A 223 -16.35 4.41 -7.21
C LEU A 223 -17.82 4.62 -6.85
N TRP A 224 -18.18 4.30 -5.62
CA TRP A 224 -19.46 4.63 -5.00
C TRP A 224 -19.25 5.62 -3.88
N ARG A 225 -20.10 6.63 -3.81
CA ARG A 225 -20.10 7.63 -2.76
C ARG A 225 -21.08 7.24 -1.64
N VAL A 226 -20.65 7.31 -0.39
CA VAL A 226 -21.46 7.01 0.79
C VAL A 226 -21.45 8.23 1.70
N ALA A 227 -22.56 9.01 1.68
CA ALA A 227 -22.73 10.18 2.53
C ALA A 227 -22.70 9.81 4.01
N GLY A 228 -21.98 10.58 4.82
CA GLY A 228 -21.82 10.37 6.26
C GLY A 228 -21.04 9.13 6.66
N GLY A 229 -21.19 8.00 5.99
CA GLY A 229 -20.41 6.76 6.19
C GLY A 229 -20.45 6.16 7.59
N LYS A 230 -21.39 6.57 8.46
CA LYS A 230 -21.41 6.15 9.89
C LYS A 230 -21.40 4.64 10.08
N ALA A 231 -22.15 3.89 9.27
CA ALA A 231 -22.20 2.43 9.40
C ALA A 231 -20.82 1.78 9.21
N PHE A 232 -20.02 2.27 8.28
CA PHE A 232 -18.64 1.82 8.07
C PHE A 232 -17.73 2.23 9.23
N VAL A 233 -17.82 3.47 9.70
CA VAL A 233 -17.05 3.94 10.86
C VAL A 233 -17.33 3.10 12.10
N ASP A 234 -18.60 2.83 12.37
CA ASP A 234 -19.02 1.99 13.51
C ASP A 234 -18.55 0.52 13.36
N ALA A 235 -18.55 -0.02 12.14
CA ALA A 235 -18.07 -1.39 11.90
C ALA A 235 -16.54 -1.48 12.04
N PHE A 236 -15.79 -0.47 11.59
CA PHE A 236 -14.33 -0.45 11.78
C PHE A 236 -13.89 -0.26 13.24
N ALA A 237 -14.76 0.20 14.12
CA ALA A 237 -14.48 0.26 15.54
C ALA A 237 -14.24 -1.14 16.16
N ASP A 238 -14.63 -2.22 15.49
CA ASP A 238 -14.38 -3.61 15.90
C ASP A 238 -13.12 -4.21 15.23
N VAL A 239 -12.51 -3.51 14.25
CA VAL A 239 -11.27 -3.94 13.57
C VAL A 239 -10.06 -3.54 14.42
N PRO A 240 -9.30 -4.49 14.99
CA PRO A 240 -8.20 -4.16 15.91
C PRO A 240 -6.96 -3.60 15.20
N TYR A 241 -6.65 -4.12 14.01
CA TYR A 241 -5.45 -3.78 13.24
C TYR A 241 -5.73 -3.72 11.76
N SER A 242 -4.96 -2.89 11.05
CA SER A 242 -4.75 -2.97 9.62
C SER A 242 -3.26 -3.05 9.30
N TYR A 243 -2.94 -3.32 8.05
CA TYR A 243 -1.57 -3.56 7.58
C TYR A 243 -1.33 -2.71 6.34
N VAL A 244 -0.17 -2.06 6.27
CA VAL A 244 0.22 -1.35 5.06
C VAL A 244 0.53 -2.39 3.97
N ALA A 245 -0.30 -2.45 2.94
CA ALA A 245 -0.06 -3.30 1.76
C ALA A 245 0.90 -2.61 0.79
N ASP A 246 0.62 -1.33 0.45
CA ASP A 246 1.49 -0.50 -0.40
C ASP A 246 1.43 0.96 0.05
N GLY A 247 2.52 1.71 -0.18
CA GLY A 247 2.60 3.13 0.18
C GLY A 247 3.18 3.41 1.56
N HIS A 248 4.16 2.62 2.03
CA HIS A 248 4.87 2.86 3.29
C HIS A 248 5.43 4.29 3.39
N HIS A 249 6.01 4.83 2.31
CA HIS A 249 6.49 6.23 2.28
C HIS A 249 5.35 7.23 2.39
N ARG A 250 4.17 6.94 1.81
CA ARG A 250 2.98 7.81 1.91
C ARG A 250 2.44 7.83 3.34
N ALA A 251 2.36 6.69 4.01
CA ALA A 251 1.93 6.60 5.41
C ALA A 251 2.91 7.30 6.35
N ALA A 252 4.21 7.03 6.23
CA ALA A 252 5.25 7.64 7.06
C ALA A 252 5.30 9.17 6.90
N SER A 253 5.25 9.67 5.65
CA SER A 253 5.25 11.11 5.38
C SER A 253 3.98 11.81 5.90
N ALA A 254 2.82 11.17 5.80
CA ALA A 254 1.58 11.71 6.33
C ALA A 254 1.61 11.82 7.87
N ALA A 255 2.06 10.77 8.56
CA ALA A 255 2.23 10.79 10.01
C ALA A 255 3.23 11.87 10.45
N ARG A 256 4.34 12.02 9.71
CA ARG A 256 5.36 13.05 10.00
C ARG A 256 4.81 14.47 9.82
N VAL A 257 4.11 14.77 8.73
CA VAL A 257 3.50 16.10 8.51
C VAL A 257 2.45 16.38 9.57
N GLY A 258 1.59 15.42 9.89
CA GLY A 258 0.60 15.59 10.95
C GLY A 258 1.23 15.89 12.31
N LYS A 259 2.32 15.19 12.65
CA LYS A 259 3.09 15.45 13.88
C LYS A 259 3.71 16.86 13.87
N GLU A 260 4.37 17.26 12.79
CA GLU A 260 4.96 18.60 12.64
C GLU A 260 3.92 19.71 12.81
N LEU A 261 2.72 19.53 12.24
CA LEU A 261 1.63 20.52 12.34
C LEU A 261 0.99 20.54 13.72
N ARG A 262 0.85 19.38 14.36
CA ARG A 262 0.40 19.26 15.74
C ARG A 262 1.35 20.00 16.69
N ASP A 263 2.64 19.71 16.56
CA ASP A 263 3.68 20.31 17.43
C ASP A 263 3.78 21.84 17.23
N ALA A 264 3.44 22.34 16.04
CA ALA A 264 3.40 23.78 15.72
C ALA A 264 2.10 24.48 16.09
N ASN A 265 1.04 23.75 16.45
CA ASN A 265 -0.28 24.32 16.77
C ASN A 265 -0.50 24.44 18.28
N PRO A 266 -0.35 25.63 18.88
CA PRO A 266 -0.52 25.82 20.32
C PRO A 266 -1.96 25.63 20.83
N VAL A 267 -2.93 25.57 19.92
CA VAL A 267 -4.35 25.36 20.23
C VAL A 267 -4.87 24.03 19.67
N HIS A 268 -3.96 23.05 19.54
CA HIS A 268 -4.30 21.71 19.05
C HIS A 268 -5.38 21.06 19.92
N THR A 269 -6.45 20.57 19.25
CA THR A 269 -7.62 19.97 19.90
C THR A 269 -7.70 18.45 19.71
N GLY A 270 -6.98 17.91 18.71
CA GLY A 270 -7.04 16.51 18.28
C GLY A 270 -8.03 16.27 17.12
N GLU A 271 -8.89 17.24 16.78
CA GLU A 271 -9.92 17.10 15.75
C GLU A 271 -9.46 17.58 14.37
N GLU A 272 -8.28 18.20 14.29
CA GLU A 272 -7.77 18.80 13.06
C GLU A 272 -7.50 17.76 11.98
N ASP A 273 -7.75 18.14 10.71
CA ASP A 273 -7.63 17.24 9.56
C ASP A 273 -6.20 16.73 9.32
N TYR A 274 -5.16 17.44 9.76
CA TYR A 274 -3.77 16.95 9.68
C TYR A 274 -3.46 15.74 10.59
N ASN A 275 -4.36 15.39 11.53
CA ASN A 275 -4.27 14.16 12.32
C ASN A 275 -4.73 12.92 11.54
N TRP A 276 -5.18 13.10 10.31
CA TRP A 276 -5.76 12.05 9.50
C TRP A 276 -5.07 11.96 8.14
N PHE A 277 -4.94 10.75 7.60
CA PHE A 277 -4.37 10.54 6.28
C PHE A 277 -5.27 9.67 5.41
N LEU A 278 -5.23 9.94 4.10
CA LEU A 278 -6.03 9.25 3.10
C LEU A 278 -5.58 7.80 2.94
N ALA A 279 -6.52 6.86 3.04
CA ALA A 279 -6.27 5.44 2.83
C ALA A 279 -7.42 4.76 2.07
N VAL A 280 -7.11 3.64 1.44
CA VAL A 280 -8.08 2.65 0.97
C VAL A 280 -7.82 1.36 1.72
N LEU A 281 -8.84 0.85 2.43
CA LEU A 281 -8.76 -0.37 3.23
C LEU A 281 -9.50 -1.50 2.51
N PHE A 282 -8.77 -2.58 2.21
CA PHE A 282 -9.32 -3.76 1.53
C PHE A 282 -9.38 -4.96 2.48
N PRO A 283 -10.41 -5.82 2.39
CA PRO A 283 -10.39 -7.11 3.05
C PRO A 283 -9.26 -7.97 2.46
N ALA A 284 -8.57 -8.71 3.32
CA ALA A 284 -7.39 -9.50 2.95
C ALA A 284 -7.69 -10.55 1.87
N GLY A 285 -8.88 -11.15 1.92
CA GLY A 285 -9.31 -12.18 0.99
C GLY A 285 -9.57 -11.68 -0.44
N GLU A 286 -9.65 -10.35 -0.66
CA GLU A 286 -9.82 -9.77 -2.00
C GLU A 286 -8.49 -9.33 -2.63
N LEU A 287 -7.36 -9.43 -1.92
CA LEU A 287 -6.09 -8.92 -2.42
C LEU A 287 -5.33 -9.94 -3.25
N ASN A 288 -4.71 -9.45 -4.31
CA ASN A 288 -3.81 -10.22 -5.15
C ASN A 288 -2.38 -9.67 -5.07
N ILE A 289 -1.44 -10.52 -4.66
CA ILE A 289 -0.01 -10.23 -4.69
C ILE A 289 0.58 -11.00 -5.86
N LEU A 290 1.24 -10.30 -6.78
CA LEU A 290 1.96 -10.89 -7.90
C LEU A 290 3.41 -11.17 -7.51
N PRO A 291 4.10 -12.08 -8.23
CA PRO A 291 5.52 -12.33 -8.02
C PRO A 291 6.34 -11.05 -8.15
N TYR A 292 7.37 -10.91 -7.34
CA TYR A 292 8.39 -9.89 -7.54
C TYR A 292 9.68 -10.60 -7.96
N ASN A 293 9.87 -10.72 -9.27
CA ASN A 293 10.95 -11.49 -9.89
C ASN A 293 12.28 -10.72 -9.87
N ARG A 294 13.40 -11.43 -10.08
CA ARG A 294 14.75 -10.87 -10.07
C ARG A 294 15.49 -11.26 -11.33
N VAL A 295 16.36 -10.34 -11.80
CA VAL A 295 17.38 -10.60 -12.81
C VAL A 295 18.73 -10.20 -12.27
N VAL A 296 19.78 -10.95 -12.59
CA VAL A 296 21.15 -10.70 -12.13
C VAL A 296 22.09 -10.60 -13.32
N ALA A 297 22.92 -9.56 -13.32
CA ALA A 297 23.72 -9.15 -14.47
C ALA A 297 24.82 -10.14 -14.85
N ASP A 298 25.41 -10.84 -13.86
CA ASP A 298 26.51 -11.78 -14.09
C ASP A 298 26.50 -12.90 -13.04
N LEU A 299 27.24 -13.97 -13.30
CA LEU A 299 27.36 -15.14 -12.43
C LEU A 299 28.57 -15.07 -11.46
N ASN A 300 29.07 -13.88 -11.16
CA ASN A 300 30.20 -13.67 -10.25
C ASN A 300 31.46 -14.44 -10.69
N GLY A 301 31.72 -14.48 -12.00
CA GLY A 301 32.86 -15.18 -12.58
C GLY A 301 32.71 -16.69 -12.75
N LEU A 302 31.59 -17.28 -12.36
CA LEU A 302 31.29 -18.70 -12.57
C LEU A 302 30.84 -18.94 -14.02
N SER A 303 31.17 -20.11 -14.57
CA SER A 303 30.48 -20.63 -15.75
C SER A 303 29.06 -21.08 -15.40
N ALA A 304 28.20 -21.23 -16.39
CA ALA A 304 26.81 -21.69 -16.17
C ALA A 304 26.77 -23.08 -15.51
N ASP A 305 27.64 -24.02 -15.97
CA ASP A 305 27.72 -25.38 -15.40
C ASP A 305 28.21 -25.36 -13.95
N GLU A 306 29.20 -24.52 -13.64
CA GLU A 306 29.72 -24.35 -12.29
C GLU A 306 28.68 -23.76 -11.36
N PHE A 307 27.93 -22.71 -11.85
CA PHE A 307 26.86 -22.10 -11.11
C PHE A 307 25.73 -23.11 -10.81
N LEU A 308 25.26 -23.86 -11.81
CA LEU A 308 24.26 -24.93 -11.61
C LEU A 308 24.73 -25.98 -10.58
N ARG A 309 25.98 -26.41 -10.65
CA ARG A 309 26.55 -27.36 -9.69
C ARG A 309 26.53 -26.82 -8.26
N GLN A 310 26.85 -25.51 -8.09
CA GLN A 310 26.85 -24.87 -6.77
C GLN A 310 25.43 -24.61 -6.26
N VAL A 311 24.48 -24.21 -7.11
CA VAL A 311 23.06 -24.10 -6.76
C VAL A 311 22.52 -25.45 -6.26
N GLY A 312 22.90 -26.57 -6.90
CA GLY A 312 22.49 -27.91 -6.48
C GLY A 312 22.99 -28.36 -5.11
N ALA A 313 23.95 -27.65 -4.51
CA ALA A 313 24.35 -27.88 -3.13
C ALA A 313 23.37 -27.25 -2.11
N GLY A 314 22.59 -26.25 -2.51
CA GLY A 314 21.65 -25.51 -1.65
C GLY A 314 20.17 -25.72 -1.96
N ALA A 315 19.84 -26.30 -3.12
CA ALA A 315 18.48 -26.57 -3.56
C ALA A 315 18.44 -27.84 -4.44
N GLU A 316 17.31 -28.52 -4.44
CA GLU A 316 17.05 -29.59 -5.44
C GLU A 316 16.74 -28.90 -6.78
N ILE A 317 17.39 -29.39 -7.87
CA ILE A 317 17.25 -28.80 -9.21
C ILE A 317 16.48 -29.75 -10.12
N THR A 318 15.43 -29.27 -10.76
CA THR A 318 14.69 -29.94 -11.83
C THR A 318 14.90 -29.19 -13.14
N SER A 319 15.34 -29.87 -14.21
CA SER A 319 15.49 -29.30 -15.55
C SER A 319 14.13 -29.21 -16.26
N ASP A 320 14.02 -28.24 -17.20
CA ASP A 320 12.81 -28.01 -18.02
C ASP A 320 11.55 -27.80 -17.18
N ALA A 321 11.69 -27.04 -16.08
CA ALA A 321 10.62 -26.72 -15.16
C ALA A 321 9.67 -25.65 -15.73
N ASP A 322 8.48 -25.53 -15.12
CA ASP A 322 7.55 -24.45 -15.42
C ASP A 322 8.20 -23.10 -15.09
N PRO A 323 8.10 -22.08 -15.98
CA PRO A 323 8.57 -20.74 -15.70
C PRO A 323 7.99 -20.10 -14.44
N SER A 324 6.80 -20.52 -14.02
CA SER A 324 6.09 -20.02 -12.85
C SER A 324 6.05 -21.07 -11.74
N PRO A 325 6.67 -20.81 -10.57
CA PRO A 325 6.54 -21.69 -9.42
C PRO A 325 5.09 -21.91 -9.03
N THR A 326 4.73 -23.12 -8.58
CA THR A 326 3.34 -23.50 -8.28
C THR A 326 2.98 -23.47 -6.79
N CYS A 327 3.99 -23.44 -5.91
CA CYS A 327 3.79 -23.41 -4.46
C CYS A 327 4.96 -22.72 -3.73
N PRO A 328 4.75 -22.30 -2.45
CA PRO A 328 5.83 -21.82 -1.61
C PRO A 328 6.96 -22.87 -1.48
N GLY A 329 8.19 -22.41 -1.39
CA GLY A 329 9.39 -23.24 -1.35
C GLY A 329 10.03 -23.47 -2.72
N GLN A 330 9.36 -23.06 -3.79
CA GLN A 330 9.82 -23.17 -5.16
C GLN A 330 10.22 -21.83 -5.76
N VAL A 331 11.31 -21.83 -6.52
CA VAL A 331 11.76 -20.71 -7.36
C VAL A 331 12.09 -21.28 -8.74
N SER A 332 11.66 -20.64 -9.82
CA SER A 332 12.08 -21.02 -11.17
C SER A 332 13.23 -20.12 -11.63
N MET A 333 14.32 -20.72 -12.10
CA MET A 333 15.52 -20.04 -12.55
C MET A 333 15.68 -20.19 -14.07
N TYR A 334 15.82 -19.06 -14.78
CA TYR A 334 16.13 -19.03 -16.21
C TYR A 334 17.61 -18.77 -16.43
N LEU A 335 18.31 -19.73 -17.02
CA LEU A 335 19.75 -19.67 -17.28
C LEU A 335 20.08 -20.33 -18.60
N GLY A 336 20.83 -19.65 -19.48
CA GLY A 336 21.30 -20.22 -20.73
C GLY A 336 20.21 -20.73 -21.68
N GLY A 337 19.05 -20.05 -21.73
CA GLY A 337 17.93 -20.42 -22.59
C GLY A 337 17.05 -21.55 -22.03
N ARG A 338 17.17 -21.92 -20.75
CA ARG A 338 16.41 -23.00 -20.11
C ARG A 338 15.87 -22.60 -18.75
N TRP A 339 14.72 -23.17 -18.40
CA TRP A 339 14.13 -23.05 -17.07
C TRP A 339 14.53 -24.22 -16.17
N TYR A 340 14.90 -23.91 -14.94
CA TYR A 340 15.22 -24.87 -13.87
C TYR A 340 14.33 -24.58 -12.67
N GLY A 341 13.68 -25.60 -12.12
CA GLY A 341 12.99 -25.52 -10.84
C GLY A 341 13.98 -25.70 -9.70
N LEU A 342 13.94 -24.83 -8.73
CA LEU A 342 14.71 -24.89 -7.51
C LEU A 342 13.75 -25.15 -6.35
N GLU A 343 13.96 -26.22 -5.61
CA GLU A 343 13.18 -26.53 -4.41
C GLU A 343 14.09 -26.45 -3.18
N PHE A 344 13.72 -25.55 -2.25
CA PHE A 344 14.46 -25.36 -1.03
C PHE A 344 13.89 -26.24 0.07
N ALA A 345 14.76 -27.02 0.74
CA ALA A 345 14.36 -27.82 1.88
C ALA A 345 13.78 -26.93 2.98
N ALA A 346 12.61 -27.30 3.49
CA ALA A 346 12.00 -26.62 4.62
C ALA A 346 12.73 -26.99 5.93
N ASP A 347 12.99 -25.98 6.78
CA ASP A 347 13.45 -26.21 8.15
C ASP A 347 12.31 -25.82 9.12
N ALA A 348 11.95 -26.76 9.99
CA ALA A 348 10.89 -26.55 10.99
C ALA A 348 11.22 -25.44 12.02
N ASN A 349 12.50 -25.06 12.13
CA ASN A 349 12.96 -24.02 13.05
C ASN A 349 13.01 -22.63 12.40
N GLU A 350 12.75 -22.51 11.10
CA GLU A 350 12.71 -21.22 10.40
C GLU A 350 11.58 -20.33 10.92
N GLY A 351 11.91 -19.08 11.23
CA GLY A 351 10.95 -18.04 11.52
C GLY A 351 10.14 -17.59 10.29
N PRO A 352 9.18 -16.69 10.46
CA PRO A 352 8.31 -16.27 9.37
C PRO A 352 9.05 -15.53 8.23
N ILE A 353 10.20 -14.90 8.49
CA ILE A 353 11.03 -14.24 7.48
C ILE A 353 11.87 -15.27 6.72
N GLU A 354 12.53 -16.16 7.44
CA GLU A 354 13.43 -17.18 6.88
C GLU A 354 12.69 -18.14 5.95
N ARG A 355 11.40 -18.40 6.21
CA ARG A 355 10.53 -19.26 5.37
C ARG A 355 10.13 -18.63 4.04
N LEU A 356 10.34 -17.33 3.84
CA LEU A 356 10.04 -16.68 2.56
C LEU A 356 11.00 -17.16 1.47
N ASP A 357 10.47 -17.43 0.29
CA ASP A 357 11.28 -17.85 -0.86
C ASP A 357 12.31 -16.79 -1.25
N VAL A 358 11.96 -15.50 -1.06
CA VAL A 358 12.91 -14.41 -1.27
C VAL A 358 14.10 -14.46 -0.30
N SER A 359 13.88 -14.87 0.97
CA SER A 359 14.94 -15.03 1.96
C SER A 359 15.82 -16.23 1.62
N ARG A 360 15.20 -17.36 1.29
CA ARG A 360 15.92 -18.57 0.87
C ARG A 360 16.76 -18.33 -0.37
N LEU A 361 16.22 -17.65 -1.38
CA LEU A 361 16.97 -17.24 -2.57
C LEU A 361 18.16 -16.34 -2.20
N GLN A 362 17.93 -15.35 -1.32
CA GLN A 362 18.97 -14.45 -0.84
C GLN A 362 20.10 -15.19 -0.13
N ASP A 363 19.76 -16.04 0.83
CA ASP A 363 20.73 -16.67 1.75
C ASP A 363 21.46 -17.84 1.11
N LYS A 364 20.82 -18.54 0.14
CA LYS A 364 21.40 -19.75 -0.46
C LYS A 364 22.03 -19.51 -1.83
N ILE A 365 21.65 -18.44 -2.54
CA ILE A 365 22.11 -18.19 -3.92
C ILE A 365 22.67 -16.78 -4.09
N LEU A 366 21.88 -15.72 -3.81
CA LEU A 366 22.28 -14.36 -4.17
C LEU A 366 23.53 -13.90 -3.39
N ALA A 367 23.57 -14.09 -2.08
CA ALA A 367 24.71 -13.71 -1.27
C ALA A 367 25.91 -14.66 -1.47
N PRO A 368 25.80 -15.98 -1.26
CA PRO A 368 26.98 -16.86 -1.26
C PRO A 368 27.56 -17.14 -2.65
N LEU A 369 26.73 -17.20 -3.70
CA LEU A 369 27.21 -17.56 -5.04
C LEU A 369 27.39 -16.36 -5.95
N LEU A 370 26.47 -15.39 -5.87
CA LEU A 370 26.47 -14.20 -6.75
C LEU A 370 27.05 -12.95 -6.08
N ALA A 371 27.50 -13.05 -4.81
CA ALA A 371 28.04 -11.93 -4.01
C ALA A 371 27.13 -10.69 -4.01
N ILE A 372 25.82 -10.91 -3.86
CA ILE A 372 24.80 -9.86 -3.71
C ILE A 372 24.31 -9.88 -2.27
N ASP A 373 25.07 -9.23 -1.37
CA ASP A 373 24.77 -9.19 0.06
C ASP A 373 23.54 -8.31 0.38
N ASP A 374 23.43 -7.15 -0.26
CA ASP A 374 22.28 -6.25 -0.11
C ASP A 374 21.67 -5.90 -1.48
N PRO A 375 20.55 -6.52 -1.85
CA PRO A 375 19.89 -6.26 -3.12
C PRO A 375 19.31 -4.84 -3.26
N ARG A 376 19.26 -4.02 -2.17
CA ARG A 376 18.80 -2.63 -2.24
C ARG A 376 19.86 -1.68 -2.81
N THR A 377 21.12 -2.05 -2.69
CA THR A 377 22.27 -1.19 -3.05
C THR A 377 23.08 -1.75 -4.22
N SER A 378 22.96 -3.04 -4.49
CA SER A 378 23.67 -3.68 -5.60
C SER A 378 23.14 -3.21 -6.95
N GLN A 379 24.05 -2.84 -7.86
CA GLN A 379 23.75 -2.51 -9.27
C GLN A 379 23.71 -3.77 -10.16
N ARG A 380 24.04 -4.94 -9.62
CA ARG A 380 24.07 -6.22 -10.36
C ARG A 380 22.78 -6.99 -10.29
N ILE A 381 21.76 -6.48 -9.61
CA ILE A 381 20.41 -7.07 -9.52
C ILE A 381 19.36 -6.03 -9.87
N ASP A 382 18.35 -6.44 -10.63
CA ASP A 382 17.14 -5.64 -10.87
C ASP A 382 15.89 -6.49 -10.60
N PHE A 383 14.75 -5.81 -10.46
CA PHE A 383 13.49 -6.39 -10.04
C PHE A 383 12.42 -6.22 -11.13
N VAL A 384 11.71 -7.31 -11.41
CA VAL A 384 10.68 -7.36 -12.45
C VAL A 384 9.34 -7.71 -11.80
N GLY A 385 8.40 -6.75 -11.81
CA GLY A 385 7.03 -6.99 -11.29
C GLY A 385 6.32 -8.06 -12.10
N GLY A 386 5.59 -8.95 -11.40
CA GLY A 386 4.93 -10.11 -11.98
C GLY A 386 3.91 -9.80 -13.09
N VAL A 387 3.42 -8.56 -13.14
CA VAL A 387 2.53 -8.09 -14.22
C VAL A 387 3.17 -8.20 -15.61
N ARG A 388 4.51 -8.19 -15.70
CA ARG A 388 5.26 -8.33 -16.96
C ARG A 388 5.40 -9.79 -17.43
N GLY A 389 5.03 -10.74 -16.57
CA GLY A 389 5.14 -12.17 -16.86
C GLY A 389 6.57 -12.70 -16.90
N THR A 390 6.70 -14.02 -17.12
CA THR A 390 7.99 -14.71 -17.21
C THR A 390 8.71 -14.47 -18.55
N SER A 391 7.97 -14.15 -19.61
CA SER A 391 8.54 -13.78 -20.92
C SER A 391 9.44 -12.55 -20.88
N GLU A 392 9.22 -11.63 -19.96
CA GLU A 392 10.12 -10.49 -19.76
C GLU A 392 11.44 -10.92 -19.12
N LEU A 393 11.44 -11.96 -18.29
CA LEU A 393 12.66 -12.54 -17.72
C LEU A 393 13.50 -13.20 -18.81
N GLU A 394 12.86 -14.04 -19.66
CA GLU A 394 13.51 -14.66 -20.83
C GLU A 394 14.11 -13.59 -21.72
N ARG A 395 13.31 -12.58 -22.13
CA ARG A 395 13.76 -11.50 -23.00
C ARG A 395 15.01 -10.78 -22.46
N ARG A 396 15.06 -10.49 -21.16
CA ARG A 396 16.19 -9.80 -20.53
C ARG A 396 17.46 -10.64 -20.52
N VAL A 397 17.34 -11.93 -20.24
CA VAL A 397 18.49 -12.85 -20.24
C VAL A 397 18.95 -13.14 -21.67
N ASP A 398 18.03 -13.41 -22.59
CA ASP A 398 18.35 -13.72 -23.99
C ASP A 398 18.96 -12.53 -24.76
N SER A 399 18.66 -11.29 -24.33
CA SER A 399 19.32 -10.10 -24.87
C SER A 399 20.80 -9.99 -24.47
N GLY A 400 21.26 -10.79 -23.50
CA GLY A 400 22.62 -10.72 -22.95
C GLY A 400 22.84 -9.56 -21.97
N GLU A 401 21.83 -8.77 -21.67
CA GLU A 401 21.88 -7.73 -20.64
C GLU A 401 22.01 -8.30 -19.23
N TRP A 402 21.38 -9.47 -19.01
CA TRP A 402 21.36 -10.18 -17.74
C TRP A 402 21.78 -11.65 -17.94
N ALA A 403 22.47 -12.21 -16.95
CA ALA A 403 22.99 -13.59 -17.03
C ALA A 403 22.01 -14.64 -16.55
N VAL A 404 21.19 -14.32 -15.54
CA VAL A 404 20.24 -15.24 -14.92
C VAL A 404 19.01 -14.49 -14.42
N ALA A 405 17.87 -15.14 -14.46
CA ALA A 405 16.61 -14.64 -13.89
C ALA A 405 16.00 -15.64 -12.91
N PHE A 406 15.26 -15.10 -11.92
CA PHE A 406 14.53 -15.89 -10.93
C PHE A 406 13.07 -15.47 -10.91
N SER A 407 12.18 -16.39 -11.24
CA SER A 407 10.73 -16.26 -11.09
C SER A 407 10.34 -16.78 -9.72
N MET A 408 9.65 -15.96 -8.95
CA MET A 408 9.30 -16.21 -7.56
C MET A 408 7.86 -16.72 -7.42
N TYR A 409 7.58 -17.54 -6.42
CA TYR A 409 6.21 -17.71 -5.95
C TYR A 409 5.77 -16.42 -5.22
N PRO A 410 4.53 -15.91 -5.44
CA PRO A 410 4.10 -14.70 -4.78
C PRO A 410 3.97 -14.90 -3.26
N VAL A 411 4.44 -13.92 -2.49
CA VAL A 411 4.16 -13.88 -1.05
C VAL A 411 2.66 -13.77 -0.83
N THR A 412 2.14 -14.50 0.15
CA THR A 412 0.72 -14.44 0.51
C THR A 412 0.41 -13.27 1.45
N VAL A 413 -0.84 -12.76 1.42
CA VAL A 413 -1.30 -11.74 2.38
C VAL A 413 -1.20 -12.27 3.82
N GLY A 414 -1.40 -13.57 4.03
CA GLY A 414 -1.22 -14.21 5.34
C GLY A 414 0.22 -14.12 5.86
N GLN A 415 1.22 -14.41 5.02
CA GLN A 415 2.64 -14.27 5.40
C GLN A 415 3.01 -12.81 5.71
N LEU A 416 2.49 -11.85 4.92
CA LEU A 416 2.69 -10.43 5.20
C LEU A 416 2.14 -10.05 6.58
N MET A 417 0.91 -10.47 6.89
CA MET A 417 0.27 -10.19 8.18
C MET A 417 1.02 -10.84 9.34
N GLU A 418 1.44 -12.11 9.20
CA GLU A 418 2.21 -12.84 10.21
C GLU A 418 3.51 -12.10 10.56
N ILE A 419 4.26 -11.65 9.55
CA ILE A 419 5.52 -10.91 9.73
C ILE A 419 5.26 -9.55 10.38
N ALA A 420 4.25 -8.83 9.93
CA ALA A 420 3.88 -7.54 10.51
C ALA A 420 3.33 -7.67 11.95
N ASP A 421 2.62 -8.76 12.26
CA ASP A 421 2.15 -9.08 13.62
C ASP A 421 3.32 -9.37 14.58
N ALA A 422 4.38 -9.98 14.06
CA ALA A 422 5.62 -10.21 14.81
C ALA A 422 6.49 -8.93 14.97
N GLY A 423 6.06 -7.78 14.42
CA GLY A 423 6.86 -6.54 14.41
C GLY A 423 8.14 -6.65 13.57
N ALA A 424 8.20 -7.61 12.68
CA ALA A 424 9.35 -7.91 11.84
C ALA A 424 9.24 -7.20 10.47
N ILE A 425 10.37 -7.14 9.76
CA ILE A 425 10.48 -6.44 8.47
C ILE A 425 10.81 -7.47 7.38
N MET A 426 10.02 -7.45 6.32
CA MET A 426 10.26 -8.28 5.15
C MET A 426 11.52 -7.86 4.38
N PRO A 427 12.20 -8.79 3.69
CA PRO A 427 13.21 -8.43 2.72
C PRO A 427 12.68 -7.43 1.68
N PRO A 428 13.52 -6.57 1.11
CA PRO A 428 13.08 -5.58 0.12
C PRO A 428 12.50 -6.28 -1.12
N LYS A 429 11.49 -5.64 -1.73
CA LYS A 429 10.90 -6.14 -2.98
C LYS A 429 10.31 -7.56 -2.84
N SER A 430 9.60 -7.80 -1.73
CA SER A 430 8.92 -9.06 -1.44
C SER A 430 7.48 -9.09 -1.95
N THR A 431 6.81 -7.94 -2.00
CA THR A 431 5.39 -7.83 -2.36
C THR A 431 5.16 -6.92 -3.56
N TRP A 432 4.29 -7.33 -4.47
CA TRP A 432 3.83 -6.53 -5.60
C TRP A 432 2.31 -6.62 -5.70
N PHE A 433 1.63 -5.65 -5.06
CA PHE A 433 0.17 -5.59 -5.11
C PHE A 433 -0.31 -5.03 -6.45
N GLU A 434 -1.26 -5.72 -7.08
CA GLU A 434 -1.98 -5.28 -8.28
C GLU A 434 -3.49 -5.47 -8.07
N PRO A 435 -4.32 -4.59 -8.69
CA PRO A 435 -3.96 -3.36 -9.42
C PRO A 435 -3.45 -2.23 -8.52
N LYS A 436 -2.59 -1.34 -9.08
CA LYS A 436 -2.11 -0.15 -8.34
C LYS A 436 -3.23 0.87 -8.14
N LEU A 437 -3.36 1.39 -6.90
CA LEU A 437 -4.33 2.45 -6.60
C LEU A 437 -4.05 3.70 -7.43
N ARG A 438 -5.11 4.36 -7.91
CA ARG A 438 -4.96 5.65 -8.59
C ARG A 438 -4.92 6.80 -7.57
N SER A 439 -4.02 7.74 -7.81
CA SER A 439 -4.02 9.06 -7.19
C SER A 439 -5.05 9.97 -7.87
N GLY A 440 -5.65 10.91 -7.14
CA GLY A 440 -6.53 11.93 -7.70
C GLY A 440 -8.02 11.58 -7.79
N LEU A 441 -8.40 10.32 -7.58
CA LEU A 441 -9.82 9.95 -7.54
C LEU A 441 -10.52 10.49 -6.30
N VAL A 442 -9.81 10.54 -5.18
CA VAL A 442 -10.17 11.28 -3.96
C VAL A 442 -8.88 11.84 -3.36
N VAL A 443 -8.92 13.05 -2.87
CA VAL A 443 -7.80 13.75 -2.23
C VAL A 443 -8.24 14.26 -0.87
N HIS A 444 -7.45 14.04 0.16
CA HIS A 444 -7.66 14.60 1.49
C HIS A 444 -6.86 15.89 1.65
N THR A 445 -7.47 16.94 2.16
CA THR A 445 -6.82 18.24 2.47
C THR A 445 -6.88 18.53 3.96
N PHE A 446 -5.88 19.25 4.50
CA PHE A 446 -5.76 19.56 5.92
C PHE A 446 -5.13 20.93 6.19
#